data_1d6f98ad3b48fda18607f1b30571e56e
#
_entry.id   1d6f98ad3b48fda18607f1b30571e56e
#
_cell.length_a   1.000
_cell.length_b   1.000
_cell.length_c   1.000
_cell.angle_alpha   90.00
_cell.angle_beta   90.00
_cell.angle_gamma   90.00
#
_symmetry.space_group_name_H-M   'P 1'
#
loop_
_entity.id
_entity.type
_entity.pdbx_description
1 polymer ?
#
loop_
_entity_poly.entity_id
_entity_poly.type
_entity_poly.pdbx_seq_one_letter_code
_entity_poly.pdbx_strand_id
1 'polypeptide(L)'
;HAQRDLTPVRTWRFSASQRVDEGAFLDRDELVLRIGGDERRIPRSSLRLEGTANVENALAAWLAARAVGADDVSVQIAFGAFAGLPHRMVLVRERDGVRYVNDSKGTNVDATLKSLEGFPSSSVILILGGKDKAGEFERMRDLVRDKTRFVITIGKAADRIASALEGAATIVPAGDMQHAIEWASKHAKAGETVLLSPACASFDQYRNFEHRGEHFEELVRNL
;
A
#
# COMPACT_ATOMS: atom_id res chain seq x y z
N HIS A 1 32.07 24.26 -29.34
CA HIS A 1 30.89 23.84 -28.55
C HIS A 1 29.96 23.10 -29.48
N ALA A 2 30.01 21.75 -29.44
CA ALA A 2 29.02 20.92 -30.11
C ALA A 2 27.69 21.05 -29.35
N GLN A 3 26.71 21.70 -29.95
CA GLN A 3 25.31 21.63 -29.51
C GLN A 3 24.93 20.16 -29.64
N ARG A 4 24.73 19.47 -28.46
CA ARG A 4 24.06 18.17 -28.44
C ARG A 4 22.64 18.45 -28.86
N ASP A 5 22.21 17.99 -30.02
CA ASP A 5 20.81 17.86 -30.37
C ASP A 5 20.16 16.94 -29.35
N LEU A 6 19.46 17.55 -28.41
CA LEU A 6 18.64 16.80 -27.44
C LEU A 6 17.44 16.26 -28.25
N THR A 7 17.48 14.99 -28.56
CA THR A 7 16.31 14.31 -29.12
C THR A 7 15.12 14.57 -28.15
N PRO A 8 13.98 15.07 -28.66
CA PRO A 8 12.85 15.37 -27.79
C PRO A 8 12.44 14.13 -27.04
N VAL A 9 12.45 14.20 -25.72
CA VAL A 9 12.04 13.10 -24.83
C VAL A 9 10.55 12.90 -25.02
N ARG A 10 10.15 11.71 -25.49
CA ARG A 10 8.75 11.33 -25.60
C ARG A 10 8.24 10.98 -24.19
N THR A 11 7.23 11.69 -23.73
CA THR A 11 6.64 11.49 -22.41
C THR A 11 5.28 10.81 -22.55
N TRP A 12 5.11 9.66 -21.89
CA TRP A 12 3.82 9.01 -21.73
C TRP A 12 3.33 9.21 -20.29
N ARG A 13 2.04 9.43 -20.15
CA ARG A 13 1.40 9.64 -18.85
C ARG A 13 0.54 8.43 -18.49
N PHE A 14 0.29 8.25 -17.21
CA PHE A 14 -0.71 7.27 -16.77
C PHE A 14 -1.59 7.84 -15.66
N SER A 15 -2.83 7.35 -15.58
CA SER A 15 -3.78 7.75 -14.54
C SER A 15 -4.89 6.70 -14.39
N ALA A 16 -5.23 6.37 -13.14
CA ALA A 16 -6.40 5.56 -12.83
C ALA A 16 -7.69 6.39 -12.67
N SER A 17 -7.60 7.73 -12.66
CA SER A 17 -8.73 8.62 -12.40
C SER A 17 -9.09 9.54 -13.57
N GLN A 18 -8.20 9.70 -14.54
CA GLN A 18 -8.37 10.62 -15.66
C GLN A 18 -7.91 9.98 -16.98
N ARG A 19 -8.58 10.31 -18.08
CA ARG A 19 -8.09 9.98 -19.42
C ARG A 19 -6.86 10.80 -19.74
N VAL A 20 -5.92 10.20 -20.47
CA VAL A 20 -4.73 10.87 -21.02
C VAL A 20 -4.72 10.77 -22.54
N ASP A 21 -4.18 11.78 -23.20
CA ASP A 21 -4.12 11.83 -24.68
C ASP A 21 -3.13 10.80 -25.21
N GLU A 22 -1.93 10.74 -24.62
CA GLU A 22 -0.92 9.70 -24.88
C GLU A 22 -0.44 9.06 -23.59
N GLY A 23 -0.55 7.73 -23.51
CA GLY A 23 -0.17 6.97 -22.34
C GLY A 23 -1.12 5.84 -21.98
N ALA A 24 -1.36 5.62 -20.67
CA ALA A 24 -2.25 4.57 -20.21
C ALA A 24 -3.22 5.09 -19.14
N PHE A 25 -4.47 4.63 -19.16
CA PHE A 25 -5.49 5.06 -18.22
C PHE A 25 -6.54 3.99 -17.96
N LEU A 26 -7.28 4.13 -16.86
CA LEU A 26 -8.46 3.33 -16.58
C LEU A 26 -9.68 4.00 -17.21
N ASP A 27 -10.41 3.27 -18.05
CA ASP A 27 -11.71 3.68 -18.61
C ASP A 27 -12.77 2.66 -18.19
N ARG A 28 -13.57 2.98 -17.17
CA ARG A 28 -14.52 2.06 -16.54
C ARG A 28 -13.79 0.79 -16.04
N ASP A 29 -14.08 -0.35 -16.66
CA ASP A 29 -13.50 -1.65 -16.31
C ASP A 29 -12.40 -2.12 -17.27
N GLU A 30 -11.76 -1.18 -17.99
CA GLU A 30 -10.69 -1.48 -18.95
C GLU A 30 -9.45 -0.62 -18.69
N LEU A 31 -8.29 -1.28 -18.68
CA LEU A 31 -7.00 -0.62 -18.80
C LEU A 31 -6.81 -0.28 -20.29
N VAL A 32 -6.58 0.99 -20.58
CA VAL A 32 -6.44 1.49 -21.97
C VAL A 32 -5.04 2.02 -22.15
N LEU A 33 -4.37 1.61 -23.21
CA LEU A 33 -3.10 2.16 -23.66
C LEU A 33 -3.30 2.85 -25.01
N ARG A 34 -2.92 4.12 -25.09
CA ARG A 34 -3.03 4.94 -26.30
C ARG A 34 -1.68 5.55 -26.63
N ILE A 35 -1.09 5.16 -27.75
CA ILE A 35 0.23 5.63 -28.18
C ILE A 35 0.24 5.80 -29.71
N GLY A 36 0.56 7.01 -30.18
CA GLY A 36 0.72 7.29 -31.62
C GLY A 36 -0.55 7.03 -32.44
N GLY A 37 -1.73 7.21 -31.86
CA GLY A 37 -3.00 6.93 -32.50
C GLY A 37 -3.52 5.49 -32.37
N ASP A 38 -2.67 4.55 -31.97
CA ASP A 38 -3.08 3.18 -31.65
C ASP A 38 -3.69 3.10 -30.25
N GLU A 39 -4.81 2.40 -30.12
CA GLU A 39 -5.46 2.13 -28.84
C GLU A 39 -5.52 0.61 -28.58
N ARG A 40 -5.12 0.19 -27.39
CA ARG A 40 -5.17 -1.19 -26.90
C ARG A 40 -5.94 -1.22 -25.59
N ARG A 41 -6.63 -2.34 -25.32
CA ARG A 41 -7.46 -2.52 -24.14
C ARG A 41 -7.20 -3.88 -23.49
N ILE A 42 -7.06 -3.87 -22.16
CA ILE A 42 -6.97 -5.08 -21.32
C ILE A 42 -8.08 -4.97 -20.27
N PRO A 43 -8.95 -5.97 -20.11
CA PRO A 43 -9.96 -5.94 -19.06
C PRO A 43 -9.32 -5.75 -17.66
N ARG A 44 -9.90 -4.90 -16.81
CA ARG A 44 -9.46 -4.71 -15.43
C ARG A 44 -9.46 -6.02 -14.65
N SER A 45 -10.38 -6.94 -14.97
CA SER A 45 -10.46 -8.28 -14.38
C SER A 45 -9.25 -9.18 -14.66
N SER A 46 -8.43 -8.85 -15.67
CA SER A 46 -7.16 -9.53 -15.93
C SER A 46 -6.09 -9.21 -14.88
N LEU A 47 -6.22 -8.09 -14.16
CA LEU A 47 -5.31 -7.72 -13.08
C LEU A 47 -5.73 -8.41 -11.78
N ARG A 48 -4.93 -9.35 -11.30
CA ARG A 48 -5.19 -10.10 -10.07
C ARG A 48 -5.23 -9.21 -8.82
N LEU A 49 -4.45 -8.13 -8.81
CA LEU A 49 -4.37 -7.23 -7.68
C LEU A 49 -5.52 -6.21 -7.69
N GLU A 50 -6.10 -5.96 -6.52
CA GLU A 50 -7.16 -5.00 -6.30
C GLU A 50 -6.63 -3.62 -5.89
N GLY A 51 -7.49 -2.61 -5.97
CA GLY A 51 -7.22 -1.24 -5.51
C GLY A 51 -6.58 -0.34 -6.57
N THR A 52 -6.84 0.97 -6.43
CA THR A 52 -6.44 2.01 -7.38
C THR A 52 -4.93 2.10 -7.56
N ALA A 53 -4.15 1.95 -6.47
CA ALA A 53 -2.69 1.97 -6.54
C ALA A 53 -2.12 0.85 -7.40
N ASN A 54 -2.75 -0.35 -7.38
CA ASN A 54 -2.32 -1.46 -8.22
C ASN A 54 -2.73 -1.27 -9.68
N VAL A 55 -3.84 -0.59 -9.95
CA VAL A 55 -4.19 -0.15 -11.30
C VAL A 55 -3.14 0.83 -11.84
N GLU A 56 -2.75 1.85 -11.08
CA GLU A 56 -1.71 2.79 -11.46
C GLU A 56 -0.37 2.09 -11.73
N ASN A 57 0.03 1.15 -10.87
CA ASN A 57 1.23 0.34 -11.07
C ASN A 57 1.14 -0.51 -12.35
N ALA A 58 0.00 -1.11 -12.64
CA ALA A 58 -0.21 -1.89 -13.85
C ALA A 58 -0.14 -1.03 -15.13
N LEU A 59 -0.77 0.15 -15.11
CA LEU A 59 -0.70 1.10 -16.22
C LEU A 59 0.74 1.55 -16.50
N ALA A 60 1.50 1.88 -15.45
CA ALA A 60 2.91 2.24 -15.56
C ALA A 60 3.76 1.06 -16.08
N ALA A 61 3.52 -0.15 -15.57
CA ALA A 61 4.22 -1.37 -16.00
C ALA A 61 3.92 -1.70 -17.46
N TRP A 62 2.68 -1.51 -17.92
CA TRP A 62 2.30 -1.71 -19.32
C TRP A 62 3.02 -0.75 -20.24
N LEU A 63 3.08 0.53 -19.88
CA LEU A 63 3.86 1.53 -20.65
C LEU A 63 5.35 1.16 -20.72
N ALA A 64 5.94 0.76 -19.59
CA ALA A 64 7.34 0.34 -19.56
C ALA A 64 7.59 -0.91 -20.44
N ALA A 65 6.72 -1.91 -20.36
CA ALA A 65 6.78 -3.13 -21.16
C ALA A 65 6.68 -2.80 -22.68
N ARG A 66 5.75 -1.90 -23.06
CA ARG A 66 5.61 -1.44 -24.45
C ARG A 66 6.85 -0.69 -24.94
N ALA A 67 7.49 0.12 -24.08
CA ALA A 67 8.70 0.84 -24.44
C ALA A 67 9.86 -0.08 -24.83
N VAL A 68 9.89 -1.31 -24.27
CA VAL A 68 10.91 -2.33 -24.59
C VAL A 68 10.40 -3.39 -25.57
N GLY A 69 9.22 -3.19 -26.17
CA GLY A 69 8.72 -4.03 -27.27
C GLY A 69 7.92 -5.27 -26.83
N ALA A 70 7.49 -5.36 -25.58
CA ALA A 70 6.61 -6.45 -25.13
C ALA A 70 5.23 -6.36 -25.82
N ASP A 71 4.63 -7.52 -26.13
CA ASP A 71 3.29 -7.60 -26.68
C ASP A 71 2.23 -7.56 -25.56
N ASP A 72 1.00 -7.16 -25.93
CA ASP A 72 -0.08 -6.95 -24.98
C ASP A 72 -0.62 -8.25 -24.36
N VAL A 73 -0.51 -9.39 -25.07
CA VAL A 73 -0.93 -10.69 -24.57
C VAL A 73 -0.02 -11.14 -23.43
N SER A 74 1.29 -11.00 -23.62
CA SER A 74 2.28 -11.29 -22.57
C SER A 74 2.08 -10.42 -21.33
N VAL A 75 1.76 -9.13 -21.52
CA VAL A 75 1.44 -8.20 -20.41
C VAL A 75 0.18 -8.65 -19.68
N GLN A 76 -0.88 -9.02 -20.39
CA GLN A 76 -2.13 -9.48 -19.79
C GLN A 76 -1.92 -10.78 -18.99
N ILE A 77 -1.16 -11.73 -19.51
CA ILE A 77 -0.79 -12.96 -18.79
C ILE A 77 -0.03 -12.62 -17.50
N ALA A 78 0.94 -11.70 -17.58
CA ALA A 78 1.71 -11.27 -16.41
C ALA A 78 0.81 -10.62 -15.34
N PHE A 79 -0.18 -9.81 -15.73
CA PHE A 79 -1.14 -9.21 -14.81
C PHE A 79 -1.97 -10.28 -14.05
N GLY A 80 -2.38 -11.35 -14.71
CA GLY A 80 -3.10 -12.44 -14.07
C GLY A 80 -2.23 -13.33 -13.17
N ALA A 81 -0.96 -13.49 -13.53
CA ALA A 81 -0.01 -14.31 -12.77
C ALA A 81 0.58 -13.60 -11.55
N PHE A 82 0.70 -12.28 -11.59
CA PHE A 82 1.37 -11.51 -10.53
C PHE A 82 0.50 -11.42 -9.27
N ALA A 83 0.93 -12.10 -8.21
CA ALA A 83 0.22 -12.19 -6.94
C ALA A 83 0.53 -11.02 -5.96
N GLY A 84 1.36 -10.05 -6.37
CA GLY A 84 1.85 -8.97 -5.50
C GLY A 84 3.24 -9.24 -4.94
N LEU A 85 3.75 -8.26 -4.21
CA LEU A 85 5.03 -8.35 -3.52
C LEU A 85 4.81 -8.76 -2.06
N PRO A 86 5.73 -9.55 -1.47
CA PRO A 86 5.69 -9.85 -0.05
C PRO A 86 5.64 -8.56 0.80
N HIS A 87 4.93 -8.61 1.91
CA HIS A 87 4.82 -7.49 2.86
C HIS A 87 4.21 -6.19 2.29
N ARG A 88 3.47 -6.28 1.17
CA ARG A 88 2.71 -5.18 0.59
C ARG A 88 1.26 -5.55 0.46
N MET A 89 0.44 -5.12 1.43
CA MET A 89 -1.00 -5.38 1.52
C MET A 89 -1.37 -6.87 1.41
N VAL A 90 -0.55 -7.76 2.01
CA VAL A 90 -0.76 -9.21 1.97
C VAL A 90 -1.74 -9.62 3.05
N LEU A 91 -2.86 -10.22 2.68
CA LEU A 91 -3.75 -10.89 3.63
C LEU A 91 -3.05 -12.15 4.17
N VAL A 92 -2.71 -12.14 5.46
CA VAL A 92 -2.02 -13.25 6.13
C VAL A 92 -3.02 -14.30 6.60
N ARG A 93 -4.10 -13.85 7.23
CA ARG A 93 -5.14 -14.71 7.82
C ARG A 93 -6.44 -13.95 7.96
N GLU A 94 -7.54 -14.69 7.87
CA GLU A 94 -8.84 -14.26 8.39
C GLU A 94 -9.22 -15.20 9.54
N ARG A 95 -9.58 -14.63 10.70
CA ARG A 95 -10.00 -15.37 11.87
C ARG A 95 -11.17 -14.66 12.54
N ASP A 96 -12.23 -15.41 12.82
CA ASP A 96 -13.45 -14.90 13.47
C ASP A 96 -14.02 -13.63 12.76
N GLY A 97 -13.89 -13.58 11.42
CA GLY A 97 -14.30 -12.45 10.60
C GLY A 97 -13.37 -11.22 10.67
N VAL A 98 -12.22 -11.33 11.34
CA VAL A 98 -11.17 -10.30 11.40
C VAL A 98 -10.07 -10.63 10.39
N ARG A 99 -9.72 -9.66 9.55
CA ARG A 99 -8.65 -9.79 8.56
C ARG A 99 -7.34 -9.24 9.13
N TYR A 100 -6.25 -9.98 8.97
CA TYR A 100 -4.91 -9.56 9.35
C TYR A 100 -4.08 -9.32 8.10
N VAL A 101 -3.67 -8.07 7.88
CA VAL A 101 -3.01 -7.62 6.64
C VAL A 101 -1.61 -7.11 6.94
N ASN A 102 -0.62 -7.68 6.23
CA ASN A 102 0.78 -7.28 6.31
C ASN A 102 1.13 -6.28 5.21
N ASP A 103 1.38 -5.05 5.61
CA ASP A 103 1.94 -3.98 4.78
C ASP A 103 3.21 -3.41 5.42
N SER A 104 4.09 -4.30 5.92
CA SER A 104 5.35 -3.90 6.54
C SER A 104 6.25 -3.06 5.62
N LYS A 105 6.03 -3.12 4.29
CA LYS A 105 6.68 -2.27 3.28
C LYS A 105 6.24 -0.80 3.37
N GLY A 106 5.16 -0.46 4.04
CA GLY A 106 4.70 0.91 4.32
C GLY A 106 5.63 1.63 5.30
N THR A 107 6.87 1.96 4.88
CA THR A 107 7.94 2.48 5.74
C THR A 107 7.99 4.01 5.81
N ASN A 108 6.98 4.70 5.33
CA ASN A 108 6.82 6.16 5.41
C ASN A 108 5.33 6.54 5.43
N VAL A 109 5.06 7.80 5.77
CA VAL A 109 3.71 8.35 5.91
C VAL A 109 2.89 8.20 4.63
N ASP A 110 3.46 8.55 3.47
CA ASP A 110 2.73 8.53 2.19
C ASP A 110 2.30 7.10 1.80
N ALA A 111 3.17 6.10 2.03
CA ALA A 111 2.84 4.70 1.77
C ALA A 111 1.66 4.24 2.66
N THR A 112 1.68 4.56 3.95
CA THR A 112 0.61 4.19 4.87
C THR A 112 -0.70 4.91 4.56
N LEU A 113 -0.65 6.20 4.18
CA LEU A 113 -1.83 6.94 3.71
C LEU A 113 -2.46 6.22 2.50
N LYS A 114 -1.63 5.87 1.53
CA LYS A 114 -2.10 5.17 0.32
C LYS A 114 -2.72 3.80 0.65
N SER A 115 -2.15 3.08 1.62
CA SER A 115 -2.69 1.80 2.06
C SER A 115 -4.04 1.95 2.77
N LEU A 116 -4.25 3.02 3.56
CA LEU A 116 -5.50 3.28 4.28
C LEU A 116 -6.66 3.73 3.37
N GLU A 117 -6.39 4.41 2.25
CA GLU A 117 -7.44 4.95 1.35
C GLU A 117 -8.48 3.90 0.94
N GLY A 118 -8.06 2.66 0.74
CA GLY A 118 -8.93 1.57 0.26
C GLY A 118 -9.86 0.95 1.30
N PHE A 119 -9.75 1.31 2.59
CA PHE A 119 -10.58 0.71 3.64
C PHE A 119 -11.88 1.49 3.89
N PRO A 120 -12.95 0.81 4.31
CA PRO A 120 -14.16 1.46 4.80
C PRO A 120 -13.88 2.32 6.04
N SER A 121 -14.78 3.27 6.34
CA SER A 121 -14.69 4.10 7.54
C SER A 121 -14.76 3.24 8.80
N SER A 122 -13.93 3.57 9.81
CA SER A 122 -13.89 2.93 11.13
C SER A 122 -13.71 1.40 11.12
N SER A 123 -13.04 0.86 10.08
CA SER A 123 -12.87 -0.59 9.89
C SER A 123 -11.46 -1.10 10.16
N VAL A 124 -10.52 -0.21 10.54
CA VAL A 124 -9.10 -0.57 10.70
C VAL A 124 -8.63 -0.42 12.14
N ILE A 125 -7.88 -1.42 12.60
CA ILE A 125 -6.97 -1.34 13.74
C ILE A 125 -5.57 -1.24 13.14
N LEU A 126 -4.95 -0.05 13.22
CA LEU A 126 -3.71 0.27 12.54
C LEU A 126 -2.51 0.12 13.46
N ILE A 127 -1.52 -0.68 13.08
CA ILE A 127 -0.24 -0.79 13.79
C ILE A 127 0.76 0.16 13.13
N LEU A 128 1.19 1.18 13.89
CA LEU A 128 2.16 2.20 13.50
C LEU A 128 3.41 2.13 14.36
N GLY A 129 4.55 2.50 13.78
CA GLY A 129 5.76 2.72 14.54
C GLY A 129 7.00 2.00 14.03
N GLY A 130 8.09 2.23 14.74
CA GLY A 130 9.43 1.84 14.35
C GLY A 130 10.42 2.98 14.51
N LYS A 131 11.48 3.01 13.69
CA LYS A 131 12.44 4.10 13.64
C LYS A 131 11.93 5.22 12.73
N ASP A 132 11.63 6.37 13.33
CA ASP A 132 11.21 7.55 12.59
C ASP A 132 12.32 8.10 11.67
N LYS A 133 11.91 8.64 10.53
CA LYS A 133 12.74 9.32 9.53
C LYS A 133 12.28 10.78 9.34
N ALA A 134 11.91 11.47 10.41
CA ALA A 134 11.28 12.79 10.38
C ALA A 134 9.94 12.81 9.61
N GLY A 135 9.12 11.75 9.79
CA GLY A 135 7.80 11.65 9.19
C GLY A 135 6.85 12.72 9.71
N GLU A 136 6.05 13.28 8.82
CA GLU A 136 4.99 14.24 9.14
C GLU A 136 3.70 13.49 9.48
N PHE A 137 3.63 12.88 10.67
CA PHE A 137 2.50 12.03 11.10
C PHE A 137 1.19 12.82 11.21
N GLU A 138 1.25 14.11 11.42
CA GLU A 138 0.11 15.04 11.46
C GLU A 138 -0.72 14.97 10.16
N ARG A 139 -0.08 14.72 9.01
CA ARG A 139 -0.75 14.56 7.72
C ARG A 139 -1.70 13.35 7.69
N MET A 140 -1.52 12.40 8.60
CA MET A 140 -2.35 11.19 8.68
C MET A 140 -3.67 11.44 9.44
N ARG A 141 -3.81 12.52 10.20
CA ARG A 141 -4.90 12.76 11.16
C ARG A 141 -6.30 12.53 10.57
N ASP A 142 -6.58 13.13 9.43
CA ASP A 142 -7.93 13.09 8.86
C ASP A 142 -8.29 11.69 8.36
N LEU A 143 -7.35 11.03 7.67
CA LEU A 143 -7.57 9.68 7.16
C LEU A 143 -7.60 8.64 8.30
N VAL A 144 -6.75 8.80 9.31
CA VAL A 144 -6.77 7.98 10.53
C VAL A 144 -8.11 8.14 11.25
N ARG A 145 -8.62 9.37 11.41
CA ARG A 145 -9.93 9.63 12.04
C ARG A 145 -11.08 8.97 11.29
N ASP A 146 -11.03 8.97 9.96
CA ASP A 146 -12.06 8.34 9.14
C ASP A 146 -11.96 6.80 9.17
N LYS A 147 -10.77 6.25 8.96
CA LYS A 147 -10.58 4.82 8.68
C LYS A 147 -10.34 3.96 9.90
N THR A 148 -9.77 4.52 10.98
CA THR A 148 -9.29 3.70 12.09
C THR A 148 -10.15 3.85 13.33
N ARG A 149 -10.35 2.74 14.03
CA ARG A 149 -10.92 2.73 15.36
C ARG A 149 -9.84 2.81 16.45
N PHE A 150 -8.71 2.15 16.22
CA PHE A 150 -7.55 2.15 17.10
C PHE A 150 -6.26 2.32 16.30
N VAL A 151 -5.32 3.02 16.91
CA VAL A 151 -3.92 3.05 16.47
C VAL A 151 -3.07 2.40 17.54
N ILE A 152 -2.42 1.29 17.23
CA ILE A 152 -1.49 0.60 18.12
C ILE A 152 -0.08 1.08 17.79
N THR A 153 0.63 1.61 18.79
CA THR A 153 1.98 2.14 18.56
C THR A 153 3.06 1.21 19.06
N ILE A 154 4.12 1.02 18.24
CA ILE A 154 5.28 0.18 18.54
C ILE A 154 6.59 0.94 18.30
N GLY A 155 7.68 0.50 18.95
CA GLY A 155 9.03 1.00 18.71
C GLY A 155 9.27 2.45 19.12
N LYS A 156 10.39 3.00 18.64
CA LYS A 156 10.91 4.30 19.10
C LYS A 156 10.06 5.51 18.71
N ALA A 157 9.26 5.41 17.67
CA ALA A 157 8.41 6.51 17.21
C ALA A 157 7.06 6.60 17.96
N ALA A 158 6.77 5.68 18.90
CA ALA A 158 5.47 5.51 19.54
C ALA A 158 4.92 6.82 20.14
N ASP A 159 5.70 7.50 20.97
CA ASP A 159 5.26 8.74 21.66
C ASP A 159 5.02 9.89 20.66
N ARG A 160 5.87 9.99 19.64
CA ARG A 160 5.71 11.03 18.61
C ARG A 160 4.46 10.80 17.77
N ILE A 161 4.18 9.54 17.39
CA ILE A 161 2.96 9.16 16.68
C ILE A 161 1.74 9.44 17.54
N ALA A 162 1.78 9.07 18.83
CA ALA A 162 0.68 9.31 19.77
C ALA A 162 0.36 10.79 19.88
N SER A 163 1.37 11.65 20.03
CA SER A 163 1.18 13.11 20.08
C SER A 163 0.64 13.67 18.76
N ALA A 164 1.17 13.24 17.61
CA ALA A 164 0.73 13.74 16.32
C ALA A 164 -0.72 13.34 15.98
N LEU A 165 -1.17 12.18 16.46
CA LEU A 165 -2.51 11.63 16.19
C LEU A 165 -3.49 11.81 17.36
N GLU A 166 -3.14 12.57 18.40
CA GLU A 166 -4.01 12.85 19.53
C GLU A 166 -5.37 13.38 19.07
N GLY A 167 -6.46 12.75 19.53
CA GLY A 167 -7.83 13.11 19.13
C GLY A 167 -8.24 12.68 17.71
N ALA A 168 -7.37 12.01 16.95
CA ALA A 168 -7.73 11.41 15.67
C ALA A 168 -8.24 9.96 15.82
N ALA A 169 -7.63 9.19 16.72
CA ALA A 169 -8.07 7.84 17.06
C ALA A 169 -7.72 7.50 18.51
N THR A 170 -8.24 6.39 19.03
CA THR A 170 -7.79 5.87 20.33
C THR A 170 -6.41 5.25 20.16
N ILE A 171 -5.41 5.79 20.87
CA ILE A 171 -4.03 5.33 20.83
C ILE A 171 -3.80 4.24 21.87
N VAL A 172 -3.17 3.14 21.46
CA VAL A 172 -2.83 1.99 22.33
C VAL A 172 -1.30 1.79 22.28
N PRO A 173 -0.57 2.14 23.31
CA PRO A 173 0.88 1.91 23.37
C PRO A 173 1.15 0.42 23.65
N ALA A 174 1.66 -0.32 22.66
CA ALA A 174 2.00 -1.74 22.80
C ALA A 174 3.50 -1.98 22.97
N GLY A 175 4.34 -1.07 22.49
CA GLY A 175 5.80 -1.19 22.58
C GLY A 175 6.43 -2.11 21.54
N ASP A 176 5.91 -3.31 21.32
CA ASP A 176 6.40 -4.29 20.35
C ASP A 176 5.25 -4.98 19.57
N MET A 177 5.63 -5.81 18.59
CA MET A 177 4.68 -6.49 17.71
C MET A 177 3.86 -7.56 18.43
N GLN A 178 4.47 -8.28 19.38
CA GLN A 178 3.77 -9.34 20.08
C GLN A 178 2.61 -8.77 20.90
N HIS A 179 2.87 -7.76 21.73
CA HIS A 179 1.82 -7.09 22.51
C HIS A 179 0.77 -6.41 21.60
N ALA A 180 1.20 -5.86 20.43
CA ALA A 180 0.28 -5.28 19.46
C ALA A 180 -0.72 -6.31 18.92
N ILE A 181 -0.26 -7.51 18.53
CA ILE A 181 -1.11 -8.58 18.02
C ILE A 181 -1.98 -9.20 19.13
N GLU A 182 -1.42 -9.41 20.32
CA GLU A 182 -2.20 -9.89 21.47
C GLU A 182 -3.33 -8.93 21.83
N TRP A 183 -3.07 -7.63 21.82
CA TRP A 183 -4.10 -6.64 22.08
C TRP A 183 -5.14 -6.61 20.95
N ALA A 184 -4.69 -6.57 19.71
CA ALA A 184 -5.58 -6.54 18.54
C ALA A 184 -6.51 -7.77 18.50
N SER A 185 -5.99 -8.97 18.77
CA SER A 185 -6.77 -10.21 18.76
C SER A 185 -7.92 -10.25 19.79
N LYS A 186 -7.77 -9.50 20.90
CA LYS A 186 -8.78 -9.41 21.97
C LYS A 186 -9.83 -8.33 21.71
N HIS A 187 -9.52 -7.32 20.89
CA HIS A 187 -10.35 -6.12 20.73
C HIS A 187 -10.90 -5.92 19.31
N ALA A 188 -10.37 -6.62 18.32
CA ALA A 188 -10.89 -6.60 16.95
C ALA A 188 -12.26 -7.29 16.88
N LYS A 189 -13.12 -6.79 15.99
CA LYS A 189 -14.46 -7.29 15.74
C LYS A 189 -14.59 -7.82 14.33
N ALA A 190 -15.51 -8.75 14.10
CA ALA A 190 -15.82 -9.23 12.78
C ALA A 190 -16.10 -8.06 11.81
N GLY A 191 -15.54 -8.13 10.62
CA GLY A 191 -15.58 -7.07 9.60
C GLY A 191 -14.42 -6.06 9.69
N GLU A 192 -13.62 -6.09 10.76
CA GLU A 192 -12.45 -5.21 10.89
C GLU A 192 -11.17 -5.82 10.31
N THR A 193 -10.22 -4.96 10.01
CA THR A 193 -8.87 -5.33 9.56
C THR A 193 -7.82 -4.86 10.56
N VAL A 194 -6.98 -5.77 11.04
CA VAL A 194 -5.73 -5.45 11.72
C VAL A 194 -4.66 -5.25 10.66
N LEU A 195 -4.24 -4.00 10.47
CA LEU A 195 -3.31 -3.60 9.42
C LEU A 195 -1.95 -3.23 10.02
N LEU A 196 -0.90 -3.97 9.66
CA LEU A 196 0.47 -3.52 9.86
C LEU A 196 0.87 -2.64 8.68
N SER A 197 0.85 -1.31 8.84
CA SER A 197 1.40 -0.35 7.85
C SER A 197 2.11 0.77 8.63
N PRO A 198 3.40 0.55 8.97
CA PRO A 198 4.05 1.17 10.12
C PRO A 198 4.39 2.65 9.98
N ALA A 199 4.38 3.24 8.79
CA ALA A 199 4.84 4.61 8.48
C ALA A 199 6.31 4.90 8.85
N CYS A 200 7.03 3.92 9.37
CA CYS A 200 8.39 4.03 9.90
C CYS A 200 9.31 2.92 9.36
N ALA A 201 10.62 3.19 9.35
CA ALA A 201 11.61 2.13 9.17
C ALA A 201 11.57 1.14 10.34
N SER A 202 12.10 -0.06 10.14
CA SER A 202 12.03 -1.16 11.12
C SER A 202 13.30 -1.29 12.00
N PHE A 203 14.35 -0.52 11.73
CA PHE A 203 15.70 -0.73 12.24
C PHE A 203 15.92 -0.48 13.75
N ASP A 204 14.88 -0.16 14.49
CA ASP A 204 14.90 -0.07 15.94
C ASP A 204 14.65 -1.42 16.64
N GLN A 205 13.81 -2.27 16.05
CA GLN A 205 13.43 -3.57 16.60
C GLN A 205 13.73 -4.74 15.66
N TYR A 206 14.01 -4.48 14.36
CA TYR A 206 14.17 -5.50 13.33
C TYR A 206 15.35 -5.19 12.42
N ARG A 207 15.88 -6.20 11.74
CA ARG A 207 16.98 -6.06 10.76
C ARG A 207 16.57 -5.28 9.52
N ASN A 208 15.34 -5.49 9.06
CA ASN A 208 14.73 -4.87 7.88
C ASN A 208 13.21 -4.96 7.97
N PHE A 209 12.50 -4.42 6.98
CA PHE A 209 11.03 -4.48 6.95
C PHE A 209 10.51 -5.90 6.67
N GLU A 210 11.25 -6.72 5.95
CA GLU A 210 10.93 -8.13 5.70
C GLU A 210 10.86 -8.88 7.03
N HIS A 211 11.90 -8.80 7.85
CA HIS A 211 11.93 -9.45 9.17
C HIS A 211 10.79 -8.97 10.09
N ARG A 212 10.41 -7.69 10.03
CA ARG A 212 9.23 -7.18 10.73
C ARG A 212 7.93 -7.81 10.21
N GLY A 213 7.81 -7.90 8.89
CA GLY A 213 6.65 -8.52 8.26
C GLY A 213 6.53 -10.02 8.51
N GLU A 214 7.65 -10.74 8.47
CA GLU A 214 7.72 -12.18 8.82
C GLU A 214 7.28 -12.42 10.27
N HIS A 215 7.75 -11.61 11.21
CA HIS A 215 7.36 -11.73 12.63
C HIS A 215 5.87 -11.44 12.84
N PHE A 216 5.32 -10.43 12.15
CA PHE A 216 3.87 -10.19 12.15
C PHE A 216 3.10 -11.41 11.64
N GLU A 217 3.53 -11.98 10.50
CA GLU A 217 2.88 -13.16 9.92
C GLU A 217 2.96 -14.39 10.84
N GLU A 218 4.10 -14.63 11.47
CA GLU A 218 4.28 -15.71 12.43
C GLU A 218 3.31 -15.58 13.61
N LEU A 219 3.26 -14.41 14.24
CA LEU A 219 2.34 -14.14 15.37
C LEU A 219 0.86 -14.33 14.96
N VAL A 220 0.49 -13.82 13.80
CA VAL A 220 -0.89 -13.94 13.29
C VAL A 220 -1.26 -15.39 12.96
N ARG A 221 -0.34 -16.18 12.40
CA ARG A 221 -0.61 -17.61 12.11
C ARG A 221 -0.78 -18.44 13.40
N ASN A 222 -0.15 -18.02 14.48
CA ASN A 222 -0.19 -18.69 15.79
C ASN A 222 -1.39 -18.26 16.68
N LEU A 223 -2.21 -17.28 16.25
CA LEU A 223 -3.47 -16.96 16.91
C LEU A 223 -4.45 -18.14 16.75
#